data_833d36f30669625ae4a983336247187a
#
_entry.id   833d36f30669625ae4a983336247187a
#
_cell.length_a   1.000
_cell.length_b   1.000
_cell.length_c   1.000
_cell.angle_alpha   90.00
_cell.angle_beta   90.00
_cell.angle_gamma   90.00
#
_symmetry.space_group_name_H-M   'P 1'
#
loop_
_entity.id
_entity.type
_entity.pdbx_description
1 polymer ?
#
loop_
_entity_poly.entity_id
_entity_poly.type
_entity_poly.pdbx_seq_one_letter_code
_entity_poly.pdbx_strand_id
1 'polypeptide(L)'
;MLAKARAIIREVLNEKDKVLVGVSGGADSIALSHLLYSMGYKLVVIHINFHLRGKESDRDAQFVADYLAKKLPEAECHFADVDTYGRSRGAGISIEMAARELRYELFEELRKVHQCAWIAVGHHANDQIETALLNLSRGTGGKGMAGMQVVSGQLFRPFLTTWRSELEEYLSAHQLDYVTDSTNYDTTIKRNYIRHQLLPSFEQLNPSFPNSLLESMAHFREEQEYIEQATEQFASRHFNTKEQSLDIRNVEEPYLFKRWLLDHGFTPTQAEDLINSWDNPKTITFTFGSGYAEVYRDKLYLITEPVEEYPTEQLSDRWNHPQIGAIQWNSVGSVALRLHTKCAEREVVVRMGRKEDRFTPFGMKSGSKSLFRYLGEKGLPEYYRPFCPVLECDGEVIAVVPFEVSQHARYQSLSDSIGIGFEPSGAAFGAILRNLTSNVRGNR
;
A
#
# COMPACT_ATOMS: atom_id res chain seq x y z
N MET A 1 11.61 38.00 0.23
CA MET A 1 12.25 36.87 -0.42
C MET A 1 11.48 35.59 -0.14
N LEU A 2 11.43 34.70 -1.08
CA LEU A 2 10.74 33.39 -1.03
C LEU A 2 9.25 33.48 -0.61
N ALA A 3 8.51 34.46 -1.14
CA ALA A 3 7.11 34.70 -0.76
C ALA A 3 6.20 33.50 -1.03
N LYS A 4 6.38 32.82 -2.19
CA LYS A 4 5.63 31.62 -2.56
C LYS A 4 5.90 30.47 -1.57
N ALA A 5 7.16 30.19 -1.27
CA ALA A 5 7.54 29.15 -0.31
C ALA A 5 6.98 29.43 1.10
N ARG A 6 7.04 30.70 1.55
CA ARG A 6 6.45 31.11 2.85
C ARG A 6 4.94 30.92 2.88
N ALA A 7 4.24 31.18 1.77
CA ALA A 7 2.79 30.94 1.68
C ALA A 7 2.48 29.45 1.78
N ILE A 8 3.17 28.59 1.03
CA ILE A 8 3.02 27.13 1.06
C ILE A 8 3.32 26.57 2.47
N ILE A 9 4.38 27.08 3.13
CA ILE A 9 4.73 26.67 4.49
C ILE A 9 3.58 26.99 5.47
N ARG A 10 3.01 28.19 5.40
CA ARG A 10 1.89 28.58 6.28
C ARG A 10 0.59 27.86 5.99
N GLU A 11 0.38 27.40 4.76
CA GLU A 11 -0.79 26.61 4.36
C GLU A 11 -0.72 25.18 4.91
N VAL A 12 0.47 24.58 4.91
CA VAL A 12 0.67 23.16 5.26
C VAL A 12 1.00 22.97 6.73
N LEU A 13 1.84 23.83 7.31
CA LEU A 13 2.33 23.70 8.68
C LEU A 13 1.51 24.53 9.68
N ASN A 14 1.15 23.92 10.80
CA ASN A 14 0.61 24.64 11.94
C ASN A 14 1.75 25.24 12.79
N GLU A 15 1.47 26.32 13.52
CA GLU A 15 2.47 27.01 14.37
C GLU A 15 3.11 26.11 15.45
N LYS A 16 2.42 25.04 15.85
CA LYS A 16 2.88 24.09 16.88
C LYS A 16 3.63 22.89 16.31
N ASP A 17 3.65 22.75 14.99
CA ASP A 17 4.27 21.60 14.35
C ASP A 17 5.79 21.58 14.60
N LYS A 18 6.28 20.39 14.96
CA LYS A 18 7.70 20.07 14.95
C LYS A 18 8.04 19.47 13.59
N VAL A 19 9.09 19.97 12.96
CA VAL A 19 9.46 19.58 11.59
C VAL A 19 10.85 18.95 11.58
N LEU A 20 10.95 17.76 11.01
CA LEU A 20 12.25 17.13 10.73
C LEU A 20 12.79 17.69 9.40
N VAL A 21 14.04 18.13 9.40
CA VAL A 21 14.71 18.68 8.21
C VAL A 21 15.99 17.91 7.91
N GLY A 22 16.11 17.34 6.73
CA GLY A 22 17.37 16.76 6.24
C GLY A 22 18.32 17.86 5.74
N VAL A 23 19.47 18.05 6.40
CA VAL A 23 20.47 19.07 6.04
C VAL A 23 21.74 18.39 5.51
N SER A 24 21.93 18.46 4.20
CA SER A 24 23.13 17.94 3.52
C SER A 24 24.32 18.91 3.51
N GLY A 25 24.11 20.16 3.86
CA GLY A 25 25.10 21.25 3.72
C GLY A 25 24.99 22.00 2.38
N GLY A 26 24.29 21.45 1.39
CA GLY A 26 24.05 22.11 0.12
C GLY A 26 23.04 23.28 0.21
N ALA A 27 23.10 24.19 -0.78
CA ALA A 27 22.32 25.42 -0.82
C ALA A 27 20.83 25.25 -0.44
N ASP A 28 20.17 24.25 -1.04
CA ASP A 28 18.74 24.05 -0.90
C ASP A 28 18.35 23.64 0.52
N SER A 29 19.15 22.77 1.16
CA SER A 29 18.93 22.29 2.52
C SER A 29 19.25 23.36 3.59
N ILE A 30 20.29 24.17 3.35
CA ILE A 30 20.64 25.33 4.19
C ILE A 30 19.53 26.39 4.10
N ALA A 31 19.07 26.72 2.89
CA ALA A 31 17.98 27.69 2.71
C ALA A 31 16.68 27.21 3.39
N LEU A 32 16.35 25.92 3.26
CA LEU A 32 15.14 25.34 3.87
C LEU A 32 15.18 25.40 5.39
N SER A 33 16.26 24.91 5.98
CA SER A 33 16.41 24.87 7.45
C SER A 33 16.40 26.29 8.05
N HIS A 34 17.11 27.24 7.43
CA HIS A 34 17.12 28.62 7.86
C HIS A 34 15.74 29.30 7.69
N LEU A 35 15.05 29.07 6.56
CA LEU A 35 13.73 29.64 6.34
C LEU A 35 12.72 29.18 7.37
N LEU A 36 12.62 27.87 7.62
CA LEU A 36 11.71 27.31 8.62
C LEU A 36 12.01 27.82 10.03
N TYR A 37 13.30 27.86 10.41
CA TYR A 37 13.74 28.42 11.68
C TYR A 37 13.38 29.90 11.82
N SER A 38 13.64 30.70 10.76
CA SER A 38 13.29 32.14 10.75
C SER A 38 11.78 32.42 10.83
N MET A 39 10.95 31.44 10.47
CA MET A 39 9.50 31.51 10.60
C MET A 39 8.99 31.03 11.97
N GLY A 40 9.88 30.60 12.88
CA GLY A 40 9.55 30.23 14.24
C GLY A 40 9.14 28.77 14.45
N TYR A 41 9.34 27.89 13.45
CA TYR A 41 9.03 26.47 13.60
C TYR A 41 10.08 25.76 14.46
N LYS A 42 9.63 24.77 15.25
CA LYS A 42 10.51 23.88 16.02
C LYS A 42 11.13 22.84 15.09
N LEU A 43 12.46 22.81 15.01
CA LEU A 43 13.18 21.96 14.10
C LEU A 43 13.89 20.80 14.81
N VAL A 44 13.75 19.61 14.25
CA VAL A 44 14.68 18.50 14.41
C VAL A 44 15.48 18.40 13.12
N VAL A 45 16.79 18.48 13.22
CA VAL A 45 17.66 18.46 12.03
C VAL A 45 18.47 17.18 12.03
N ILE A 46 18.55 16.53 10.87
CA ILE A 46 19.47 15.41 10.65
C ILE A 46 20.44 15.69 9.53
N HIS A 47 21.72 15.48 9.77
CA HIS A 47 22.76 15.32 8.77
C HIS A 47 23.15 13.85 8.65
N ILE A 48 23.21 13.30 7.43
CA ILE A 48 23.59 11.92 7.18
C ILE A 48 24.87 11.90 6.36
N ASN A 49 25.92 11.34 6.93
CA ASN A 49 27.16 11.07 6.23
C ASN A 49 27.11 9.68 5.57
N PHE A 50 27.06 9.65 4.25
CA PHE A 50 27.00 8.44 3.43
C PHE A 50 28.39 7.85 3.14
N HIS A 51 29.48 8.52 3.56
CA HIS A 51 30.88 8.16 3.31
C HIS A 51 31.25 7.89 1.84
N LEU A 52 30.54 8.51 0.91
CA LEU A 52 30.73 8.28 -0.53
C LEU A 52 31.90 9.07 -1.11
N ARG A 53 32.40 10.12 -0.41
CA ARG A 53 33.45 11.05 -0.88
C ARG A 53 34.64 11.16 0.07
N GLY A 54 34.79 10.20 1.00
CA GLY A 54 35.91 10.17 1.96
C GLY A 54 36.00 11.47 2.75
N LYS A 55 37.18 12.11 2.75
CA LYS A 55 37.44 13.34 3.53
C LYS A 55 36.54 14.54 3.20
N GLU A 56 35.96 14.59 1.99
CA GLU A 56 35.00 15.64 1.66
C GLU A 56 33.71 15.46 2.46
N SER A 57 33.24 14.23 2.62
CA SER A 57 32.06 13.93 3.44
C SER A 57 32.23 14.35 4.89
N ASP A 58 33.43 14.14 5.46
CA ASP A 58 33.75 14.53 6.85
C ASP A 58 33.82 16.07 7.00
N ARG A 59 34.42 16.77 6.02
CA ARG A 59 34.44 18.22 5.97
C ARG A 59 33.04 18.80 5.90
N ASP A 60 32.16 18.20 5.10
CA ASP A 60 30.78 18.66 4.91
C ASP A 60 29.97 18.44 6.19
N ALA A 61 30.19 17.34 6.92
CA ALA A 61 29.58 17.09 8.21
C ALA A 61 30.00 18.16 9.25
N GLN A 62 31.29 18.53 9.30
CA GLN A 62 31.79 19.56 10.17
C GLN A 62 31.17 20.93 9.82
N PHE A 63 31.11 21.28 8.53
CA PHE A 63 30.45 22.50 8.06
C PHE A 63 29.00 22.59 8.54
N VAL A 64 28.25 21.49 8.42
CA VAL A 64 26.83 21.43 8.88
C VAL A 64 26.76 21.62 10.39
N ALA A 65 27.65 20.99 11.15
CA ALA A 65 27.69 21.15 12.62
C ALA A 65 27.92 22.61 13.02
N ASP A 66 28.92 23.29 12.41
CA ASP A 66 29.24 24.69 12.65
C ASP A 66 28.08 25.62 12.25
N TYR A 67 27.43 25.33 11.11
CA TYR A 67 26.26 26.08 10.65
C TYR A 67 25.10 25.97 11.64
N LEU A 68 24.74 24.77 12.06
CA LEU A 68 23.63 24.52 12.98
C LEU A 68 23.88 25.22 14.33
N ALA A 69 25.05 25.06 14.91
CA ALA A 69 25.43 25.70 16.19
C ALA A 69 25.34 27.23 16.12
N LYS A 70 25.73 27.84 15.00
CA LYS A 70 25.77 29.28 14.83
C LYS A 70 24.43 29.90 14.43
N LYS A 71 23.69 29.23 13.53
CA LYS A 71 22.50 29.81 12.87
C LYS A 71 21.18 29.25 13.37
N LEU A 72 21.16 28.02 13.90
CA LEU A 72 19.97 27.34 14.41
C LEU A 72 20.18 26.78 15.84
N PRO A 73 20.60 27.63 16.82
CA PRO A 73 21.04 27.15 18.15
C PRO A 73 19.94 26.43 18.96
N GLU A 74 18.67 26.65 18.64
CA GLU A 74 17.53 26.01 19.32
C GLU A 74 17.04 24.75 18.62
N ALA A 75 17.63 24.39 17.45
CA ALA A 75 17.26 23.18 16.73
C ALA A 75 17.86 21.96 17.42
N GLU A 76 17.08 20.90 17.50
CA GLU A 76 17.56 19.60 17.95
C GLU A 76 18.32 18.91 16.80
N CYS A 77 19.61 18.64 16.98
CA CYS A 77 20.51 18.22 15.89
C CYS A 77 20.97 16.78 16.06
N HIS A 78 20.85 16.01 14.98
CA HIS A 78 21.30 14.62 14.87
C HIS A 78 22.29 14.46 13.73
N PHE A 79 23.30 13.61 13.95
CA PHE A 79 24.30 13.23 12.95
C PHE A 79 24.32 11.72 12.86
N ALA A 80 24.23 11.18 11.67
CA ALA A 80 24.22 9.74 11.42
C ALA A 80 25.28 9.37 10.38
N ASP A 81 26.03 8.31 10.66
CA ASP A 81 26.94 7.66 9.73
C ASP A 81 26.31 6.37 9.23
N VAL A 82 26.32 6.14 7.92
CA VAL A 82 25.67 4.98 7.32
C VAL A 82 26.57 4.21 6.37
N ASP A 83 26.47 2.87 6.38
CA ASP A 83 27.18 2.00 5.44
C ASP A 83 26.38 1.84 4.13
N THR A 84 26.53 2.82 3.24
CA THR A 84 25.86 2.81 1.93
C THR A 84 26.34 1.67 1.04
N TYR A 85 27.63 1.34 1.08
CA TYR A 85 28.21 0.25 0.29
C TYR A 85 27.74 -1.12 0.78
N GLY A 86 27.62 -1.32 2.09
CA GLY A 86 27.08 -2.54 2.68
C GLY A 86 25.62 -2.76 2.28
N ARG A 87 24.80 -1.71 2.37
CA ARG A 87 23.38 -1.75 1.94
C ARG A 87 23.26 -2.08 0.45
N SER A 88 24.02 -1.39 -0.41
CA SER A 88 24.01 -1.63 -1.86
C SER A 88 24.34 -3.09 -2.21
N ARG A 89 25.39 -3.65 -1.62
CA ARG A 89 25.80 -5.04 -1.84
C ARG A 89 24.78 -6.04 -1.29
N GLY A 90 24.30 -5.79 -0.07
CA GLY A 90 23.36 -6.69 0.60
C GLY A 90 22.00 -6.80 -0.10
N ALA A 91 21.51 -5.69 -0.64
CA ALA A 91 20.24 -5.63 -1.35
C ALA A 91 20.33 -5.78 -2.88
N GLY A 92 21.55 -5.79 -3.45
CA GLY A 92 21.76 -5.88 -4.91
C GLY A 92 21.25 -4.66 -5.68
N ILE A 93 21.27 -3.47 -5.05
CA ILE A 93 20.77 -2.20 -5.62
C ILE A 93 21.92 -1.23 -5.87
N SER A 94 21.67 -0.17 -6.67
CA SER A 94 22.67 0.87 -6.90
C SER A 94 23.01 1.64 -5.62
N ILE A 95 24.22 2.22 -5.56
CA ILE A 95 24.65 3.08 -4.44
C ILE A 95 23.68 4.25 -4.22
N GLU A 96 23.19 4.86 -5.31
CA GLU A 96 22.22 5.96 -5.24
C GLU A 96 20.91 5.49 -4.60
N MET A 97 20.41 4.30 -4.98
CA MET A 97 19.21 3.71 -4.39
C MET A 97 19.42 3.38 -2.91
N ALA A 98 20.56 2.77 -2.56
CA ALA A 98 20.91 2.45 -1.17
C ALA A 98 20.97 3.71 -0.30
N ALA A 99 21.62 4.78 -0.77
CA ALA A 99 21.67 6.06 -0.08
C ALA A 99 20.27 6.70 0.09
N ARG A 100 19.43 6.53 -0.92
CA ARG A 100 18.04 7.01 -0.86
C ARG A 100 17.22 6.24 0.17
N GLU A 101 17.26 4.90 0.16
CA GLU A 101 16.55 4.07 1.15
C GLU A 101 16.98 4.40 2.58
N LEU A 102 18.30 4.38 2.86
CA LEU A 102 18.83 4.71 4.17
C LEU A 102 18.41 6.10 4.66
N ARG A 103 18.38 7.09 3.76
CA ARG A 103 17.92 8.44 4.07
C ARG A 103 16.48 8.46 4.56
N TYR A 104 15.56 7.84 3.82
CA TYR A 104 14.14 7.87 4.18
C TYR A 104 13.81 6.98 5.37
N GLU A 105 14.51 5.86 5.56
CA GLU A 105 14.42 5.04 6.78
C GLU A 105 14.77 5.86 8.03
N LEU A 106 15.90 6.54 8.03
CA LEU A 106 16.34 7.40 9.15
C LEU A 106 15.41 8.60 9.35
N PHE A 107 14.93 9.21 8.28
CA PHE A 107 13.97 10.31 8.38
C PHE A 107 12.70 9.85 9.08
N GLU A 108 12.15 8.71 8.70
CA GLU A 108 10.91 8.21 9.28
C GLU A 108 11.09 7.72 10.71
N GLU A 109 12.24 7.12 11.04
CA GLU A 109 12.60 6.74 12.40
C GLU A 109 12.65 7.97 13.33
N LEU A 110 13.44 8.98 12.96
CA LEU A 110 13.56 10.21 13.76
C LEU A 110 12.25 10.99 13.81
N ARG A 111 11.49 11.06 12.72
CA ARG A 111 10.17 11.67 12.72
C ARG A 111 9.28 11.08 13.80
N LYS A 112 9.25 9.75 13.92
CA LYS A 112 8.46 9.02 14.94
C LYS A 112 8.98 9.25 16.35
N VAL A 113 10.30 9.10 16.55
CA VAL A 113 10.96 9.25 17.85
C VAL A 113 10.72 10.66 18.42
N HIS A 114 10.88 11.70 17.60
CA HIS A 114 10.74 13.09 18.01
C HIS A 114 9.34 13.65 17.82
N GLN A 115 8.37 12.83 17.39
CA GLN A 115 6.97 13.22 17.14
C GLN A 115 6.86 14.42 16.19
N CYS A 116 7.69 14.44 15.13
CA CYS A 116 7.58 15.47 14.11
C CYS A 116 6.34 15.22 13.23
N ALA A 117 5.60 16.27 12.96
CA ALA A 117 4.44 16.20 12.06
C ALA A 117 4.88 15.96 10.61
N TRP A 118 6.01 16.55 10.21
CA TRP A 118 6.47 16.57 8.84
C TRP A 118 7.98 16.29 8.71
N ILE A 119 8.35 15.76 7.53
CA ILE A 119 9.74 15.67 7.04
C ILE A 119 9.88 16.69 5.91
N ALA A 120 10.63 17.75 6.09
CA ALA A 120 10.85 18.75 5.07
C ALA A 120 12.16 18.52 4.30
N VAL A 121 12.10 18.60 2.97
CA VAL A 121 13.25 18.46 2.06
C VAL A 121 13.30 19.58 1.03
N GLY A 122 14.51 19.99 0.66
CA GLY A 122 14.79 21.16 -0.15
C GLY A 122 14.65 20.96 -1.67
N HIS A 123 13.78 20.07 -2.17
CA HIS A 123 13.54 19.94 -3.59
C HIS A 123 12.89 21.20 -4.15
N HIS A 124 13.38 21.68 -5.31
CA HIS A 124 13.00 22.94 -5.92
C HIS A 124 12.53 22.78 -7.37
N ALA A 125 12.18 23.89 -8.04
CA ALA A 125 11.61 23.88 -9.40
C ALA A 125 12.52 23.19 -10.44
N ASN A 126 13.82 23.40 -10.36
CA ASN A 126 14.76 22.73 -11.28
C ASN A 126 14.76 21.21 -11.07
N ASP A 127 14.62 20.70 -9.84
CA ASP A 127 14.48 19.25 -9.57
C ASP A 127 13.20 18.66 -10.17
N GLN A 128 12.13 19.45 -10.24
CA GLN A 128 10.89 19.05 -10.92
C GLN A 128 11.15 18.81 -12.40
N ILE A 129 11.83 19.76 -13.07
CA ILE A 129 12.17 19.67 -14.49
C ILE A 129 13.05 18.45 -14.75
N GLU A 130 14.12 18.27 -13.96
CA GLU A 130 15.01 17.12 -14.08
C GLU A 130 14.25 15.81 -13.92
N THR A 131 13.33 15.75 -12.96
CA THR A 131 12.51 14.56 -12.71
C THR A 131 11.54 14.28 -13.86
N ALA A 132 10.90 15.30 -14.42
CA ALA A 132 10.02 15.16 -15.58
C ALA A 132 10.76 14.62 -16.81
N LEU A 133 11.91 15.22 -17.14
CA LEU A 133 12.73 14.79 -18.27
C LEU A 133 13.30 13.37 -18.07
N LEU A 134 13.70 13.03 -16.84
CA LEU A 134 14.15 11.68 -16.51
C LEU A 134 13.03 10.64 -16.64
N ASN A 135 11.82 10.96 -16.17
CA ASN A 135 10.66 10.11 -16.31
C ASN A 135 10.27 9.93 -17.79
N LEU A 136 10.28 11.01 -18.55
CA LEU A 136 10.01 10.98 -19.99
C LEU A 136 11.00 10.06 -20.74
N SER A 137 12.28 10.13 -20.40
CA SER A 137 13.33 9.27 -20.99
C SER A 137 13.16 7.77 -20.70
N ARG A 138 12.40 7.42 -19.66
CA ARG A 138 12.13 6.02 -19.26
C ARG A 138 10.79 5.50 -19.77
N GLY A 139 10.01 6.36 -20.41
CA GLY A 139 8.61 6.09 -20.73
C GLY A 139 7.71 6.29 -19.50
N THR A 140 6.85 7.28 -19.55
CA THR A 140 5.94 7.59 -18.45
C THR A 140 4.57 8.03 -18.96
N GLY A 141 3.53 7.80 -18.16
CA GLY A 141 2.21 8.39 -18.35
C GLY A 141 2.06 9.72 -17.60
N GLY A 142 0.84 10.26 -17.58
CA GLY A 142 0.50 11.53 -16.93
C GLY A 142 0.97 11.60 -15.46
N LYS A 143 0.84 10.51 -14.68
CA LYS A 143 1.31 10.45 -13.27
C LYS A 143 2.80 10.78 -13.12
N GLY A 144 3.64 10.25 -13.99
CA GLY A 144 5.08 10.57 -13.94
C GLY A 144 5.41 11.95 -14.49
N MET A 145 4.61 12.50 -15.42
CA MET A 145 4.73 13.87 -15.91
C MET A 145 4.18 14.90 -14.93
N ALA A 146 3.26 14.56 -14.04
CA ALA A 146 2.79 15.43 -12.96
C ALA A 146 3.92 15.81 -11.97
N GLY A 147 5.02 15.04 -11.94
CA GLY A 147 6.20 15.29 -11.13
C GLY A 147 6.02 15.04 -9.64
N MET A 148 6.83 15.70 -8.81
CA MET A 148 6.73 15.61 -7.35
C MET A 148 5.58 16.48 -6.83
N GLN A 149 4.91 16.00 -5.78
CA GLN A 149 3.90 16.76 -5.06
C GLN A 149 4.54 17.58 -3.92
N VAL A 150 3.94 18.73 -3.58
CA VAL A 150 4.34 19.56 -2.43
C VAL A 150 4.25 18.75 -1.14
N VAL A 151 3.17 18.00 -0.98
CA VAL A 151 2.94 17.07 0.13
C VAL A 151 2.78 15.66 -0.42
N SER A 152 3.45 14.68 0.18
CA SER A 152 3.32 13.26 -0.15
C SER A 152 3.48 12.43 1.14
N GLY A 153 2.37 11.96 1.69
CA GLY A 153 2.34 11.44 3.06
C GLY A 153 2.81 12.50 4.05
N GLN A 154 3.83 12.21 4.84
CA GLN A 154 4.46 13.16 5.77
C GLN A 154 5.65 13.93 5.17
N LEU A 155 5.95 13.71 3.88
CA LEU A 155 7.04 14.39 3.20
C LEU A 155 6.57 15.72 2.60
N PHE A 156 7.23 16.81 2.98
CA PHE A 156 6.91 18.18 2.60
C PHE A 156 8.04 18.83 1.79
N ARG A 157 7.70 19.45 0.68
CA ARG A 157 8.64 20.07 -0.28
C ARG A 157 8.21 21.51 -0.60
N PRO A 158 8.48 22.48 0.28
CA PRO A 158 7.97 23.85 0.12
C PRO A 158 8.58 24.61 -1.05
N PHE A 159 9.72 24.15 -1.60
CA PHE A 159 10.45 24.85 -2.66
C PHE A 159 10.12 24.38 -4.08
N LEU A 160 9.16 23.48 -4.25
CA LEU A 160 8.85 22.92 -5.60
C LEU A 160 8.45 23.95 -6.65
N THR A 161 8.02 25.14 -6.24
CA THR A 161 7.69 26.27 -7.12
C THR A 161 8.72 27.41 -7.07
N THR A 162 9.83 27.18 -6.37
CA THR A 162 10.91 28.17 -6.18
C THR A 162 12.10 27.76 -7.06
N TRP A 163 12.67 28.72 -7.77
CA TRP A 163 13.86 28.48 -8.56
C TRP A 163 15.12 28.43 -7.70
N ARG A 164 16.11 27.68 -8.14
CA ARG A 164 17.40 27.60 -7.45
C ARG A 164 18.07 28.97 -7.31
N SER A 165 17.98 29.82 -8.31
CA SER A 165 18.48 31.21 -8.27
C SER A 165 17.86 32.02 -7.13
N GLU A 166 16.55 31.87 -6.88
CA GLU A 166 15.87 32.52 -5.76
C GLU A 166 16.39 32.03 -4.39
N LEU A 167 16.78 30.75 -4.30
CA LEU A 167 17.39 30.18 -3.09
C LEU A 167 18.80 30.73 -2.89
N GLU A 168 19.61 30.85 -3.93
CA GLU A 168 20.96 31.44 -3.91
C GLU A 168 20.92 32.94 -3.54
N GLU A 169 19.96 33.70 -4.08
CA GLU A 169 19.71 35.08 -3.66
C GLU A 169 19.32 35.17 -2.17
N TYR A 170 18.47 34.28 -1.70
CA TYR A 170 18.09 34.23 -0.28
C TYR A 170 19.30 33.96 0.62
N LEU A 171 20.14 32.98 0.25
CA LEU A 171 21.35 32.63 1.01
C LEU A 171 22.33 33.81 1.08
N SER A 172 22.57 34.45 -0.06
CA SER A 172 23.44 35.63 -0.17
C SER A 172 22.95 36.78 0.72
N ALA A 173 21.65 37.07 0.69
CA ALA A 173 21.07 38.17 1.47
C ALA A 173 21.13 37.92 3.00
N HIS A 174 21.14 36.63 3.43
CA HIS A 174 21.25 36.26 4.84
C HIS A 174 22.67 35.88 5.27
N GLN A 175 23.66 36.05 4.38
CA GLN A 175 25.07 35.72 4.61
C GLN A 175 25.23 34.28 5.11
N LEU A 176 24.64 33.33 4.36
CA LEU A 176 24.67 31.91 4.61
C LEU A 176 25.57 31.21 3.58
N ASP A 177 26.62 30.62 4.09
CA ASP A 177 27.50 29.78 3.30
C ASP A 177 26.87 28.38 3.08
N TYR A 178 27.32 27.68 2.05
CA TYR A 178 26.90 26.31 1.75
C TYR A 178 28.03 25.55 1.06
N VAL A 179 27.95 24.22 1.09
CA VAL A 179 28.91 23.35 0.42
C VAL A 179 28.43 23.02 -0.99
N THR A 180 29.38 23.07 -1.94
CA THR A 180 29.14 22.59 -3.31
C THR A 180 29.73 21.20 -3.46
N ASP A 181 28.89 20.22 -3.82
CA ASP A 181 29.30 18.85 -4.09
C ASP A 181 30.10 18.78 -5.39
N SER A 182 31.33 18.24 -5.33
CA SER A 182 32.21 18.10 -6.50
C SER A 182 31.60 17.20 -7.59
N THR A 183 30.73 16.26 -7.21
CA THR A 183 30.04 15.36 -8.16
C THR A 183 28.93 16.04 -8.98
N ASN A 184 28.55 17.28 -8.67
CA ASN A 184 27.52 18.02 -9.42
C ASN A 184 27.88 18.24 -10.89
N TYR A 185 29.16 18.18 -11.26
CA TYR A 185 29.64 18.36 -12.63
C TYR A 185 29.86 17.04 -13.38
N ASP A 186 29.70 15.89 -12.72
CA ASP A 186 29.85 14.58 -13.34
C ASP A 186 28.62 14.26 -14.22
N THR A 187 28.77 14.40 -15.52
CA THR A 187 27.70 14.17 -16.52
C THR A 187 27.45 12.67 -16.78
N THR A 188 28.20 11.74 -16.18
CA THR A 188 27.83 10.31 -16.18
C THR A 188 26.59 10.06 -15.33
N ILE A 189 26.32 10.93 -14.37
CA ILE A 189 25.11 10.94 -13.58
C ILE A 189 23.95 11.53 -14.41
N LYS A 190 22.90 10.75 -14.64
CA LYS A 190 21.78 11.12 -15.54
C LYS A 190 21.15 12.48 -15.24
N ARG A 191 21.00 12.85 -13.97
CA ARG A 191 20.46 14.15 -13.56
C ARG A 191 21.39 15.30 -13.94
N ASN A 192 22.69 15.15 -13.73
CA ASN A 192 23.67 16.15 -14.12
C ASN A 192 23.74 16.30 -15.65
N TYR A 193 23.62 15.16 -16.39
CA TYR A 193 23.52 15.21 -17.85
C TYR A 193 22.30 16.04 -18.30
N ILE A 194 21.14 15.82 -17.70
CA ILE A 194 19.93 16.60 -17.98
C ILE A 194 20.18 18.08 -17.70
N ARG A 195 20.74 18.42 -16.55
CA ARG A 195 21.02 19.79 -16.11
C ARG A 195 22.00 20.51 -16.99
N HIS A 196 23.12 19.88 -17.37
CA HIS A 196 24.25 20.54 -18.03
C HIS A 196 24.26 20.38 -19.55
N GLN A 197 23.53 19.41 -20.10
CA GLN A 197 23.52 19.15 -21.55
C GLN A 197 22.13 19.27 -22.17
N LEU A 198 21.15 18.54 -21.61
CA LEU A 198 19.85 18.43 -22.26
C LEU A 198 19.00 19.69 -22.06
N LEU A 199 18.90 20.21 -20.83
CA LEU A 199 18.11 21.40 -20.52
C LEU A 199 18.61 22.64 -21.29
N PRO A 200 19.91 22.95 -21.35
CA PRO A 200 20.42 24.07 -22.16
C PRO A 200 20.11 23.90 -23.65
N SER A 201 20.05 22.69 -24.19
CA SER A 201 19.66 22.45 -25.59
C SER A 201 18.19 22.79 -25.84
N PHE A 202 17.31 22.49 -24.90
CA PHE A 202 15.90 22.90 -24.96
C PHE A 202 15.74 24.43 -24.83
N GLU A 203 16.54 25.07 -23.97
CA GLU A 203 16.53 26.53 -23.79
C GLU A 203 17.03 27.27 -25.03
N GLN A 204 17.95 26.70 -25.80
CA GLN A 204 18.33 27.23 -27.09
C GLN A 204 17.16 27.21 -28.09
N LEU A 205 16.32 26.19 -28.04
CA LEU A 205 15.13 26.08 -28.88
C LEU A 205 14.01 27.02 -28.39
N ASN A 206 13.79 27.06 -27.09
CA ASN A 206 12.82 27.93 -26.42
C ASN A 206 13.38 28.43 -25.08
N PRO A 207 13.82 29.69 -24.97
CA PRO A 207 14.36 30.24 -23.71
C PRO A 207 13.40 30.13 -22.52
N SER A 208 12.10 30.04 -22.78
CA SER A 208 11.08 29.85 -21.73
C SER A 208 10.77 28.38 -21.46
N PHE A 209 11.48 27.42 -22.05
CA PHE A 209 11.20 25.99 -21.93
C PHE A 209 11.04 25.53 -20.47
N PRO A 210 11.88 25.94 -19.49
CA PRO A 210 11.71 25.53 -18.10
C PRO A 210 10.34 25.91 -17.53
N ASN A 211 9.86 27.11 -17.79
CA ASN A 211 8.54 27.58 -17.35
C ASN A 211 7.42 26.82 -18.07
N SER A 212 7.53 26.68 -19.41
CA SER A 212 6.53 25.94 -20.21
C SER A 212 6.41 24.48 -19.79
N LEU A 213 7.51 23.84 -19.38
CA LEU A 213 7.48 22.48 -18.86
C LEU A 213 6.78 22.42 -17.50
N LEU A 214 7.06 23.38 -16.59
CA LEU A 214 6.38 23.43 -15.29
C LEU A 214 4.87 23.68 -15.45
N GLU A 215 4.45 24.53 -16.40
CA GLU A 215 3.03 24.72 -16.73
C GLU A 215 2.39 23.42 -17.26
N SER A 216 3.06 22.74 -18.19
CA SER A 216 2.59 21.43 -18.67
C SER A 216 2.47 20.40 -17.54
N MET A 217 3.43 20.38 -16.61
CA MET A 217 3.40 19.52 -15.43
C MET A 217 2.22 19.86 -14.50
N ALA A 218 1.85 21.15 -14.39
CA ALA A 218 0.69 21.57 -13.62
C ALA A 218 -0.61 21.04 -14.26
N HIS A 219 -0.76 21.13 -15.57
CA HIS A 219 -1.92 20.57 -16.28
C HIS A 219 -2.00 19.05 -16.11
N PHE A 220 -0.88 18.31 -16.25
CA PHE A 220 -0.86 16.88 -15.96
C PHE A 220 -1.26 16.54 -14.51
N ARG A 221 -0.94 17.44 -13.57
CA ARG A 221 -1.33 17.23 -12.16
C ARG A 221 -2.84 17.38 -11.98
N GLU A 222 -3.44 18.42 -12.56
CA GLU A 222 -4.90 18.61 -12.55
C GLU A 222 -5.63 17.43 -13.19
N GLU A 223 -5.13 16.93 -14.33
CA GLU A 223 -5.68 15.74 -14.98
C GLU A 223 -5.57 14.49 -14.09
N GLN A 224 -4.42 14.31 -13.39
CA GLN A 224 -4.24 13.18 -12.49
C GLN A 224 -5.14 13.26 -11.25
N GLU A 225 -5.34 14.43 -10.68
CA GLU A 225 -6.28 14.64 -9.57
C GLU A 225 -7.72 14.25 -9.98
N TYR A 226 -8.14 14.63 -11.17
CA TYR A 226 -9.43 14.22 -11.73
C TYR A 226 -9.53 12.69 -11.91
N ILE A 227 -8.48 12.06 -12.46
CA ILE A 227 -8.43 10.61 -12.64
C ILE A 227 -8.44 9.88 -11.29
N GLU A 228 -7.72 10.36 -10.29
CA GLU A 228 -7.68 9.79 -8.93
C GLU A 228 -9.09 9.86 -8.29
N GLN A 229 -9.75 11.01 -8.34
CA GLN A 229 -11.12 11.16 -7.83
C GLN A 229 -12.11 10.24 -8.58
N ALA A 230 -12.01 10.14 -9.90
CA ALA A 230 -12.84 9.24 -10.68
C ALA A 230 -12.59 7.76 -10.32
N THR A 231 -11.33 7.39 -10.07
CA THR A 231 -10.96 6.02 -9.66
C THR A 231 -11.47 5.69 -8.25
N GLU A 232 -11.43 6.65 -7.32
CA GLU A 232 -12.05 6.48 -5.99
C GLU A 232 -13.56 6.31 -6.06
N GLN A 233 -14.25 7.11 -6.88
CA GLN A 233 -15.67 6.96 -7.12
C GLN A 233 -16.01 5.62 -7.78
N PHE A 234 -15.21 5.17 -8.74
CA PHE A 234 -15.30 3.83 -9.32
C PHE A 234 -15.17 2.76 -8.24
N ALA A 235 -14.13 2.82 -7.41
CA ALA A 235 -13.91 1.87 -6.32
C ALA A 235 -15.10 1.85 -5.34
N SER A 236 -15.65 3.00 -4.96
CA SER A 236 -16.80 3.08 -4.05
C SER A 236 -18.07 2.40 -4.59
N ARG A 237 -18.23 2.32 -5.91
CA ARG A 237 -19.37 1.66 -6.58
C ARG A 237 -19.18 0.15 -6.75
N HIS A 238 -17.96 -0.29 -7.02
CA HIS A 238 -17.67 -1.66 -7.48
C HIS A 238 -16.93 -2.52 -6.46
N PHE A 239 -16.15 -1.91 -5.53
CA PHE A 239 -15.34 -2.64 -4.59
C PHE A 239 -16.02 -2.81 -3.23
N ASN A 240 -16.19 -4.07 -2.84
CA ASN A 240 -16.69 -4.45 -1.51
C ASN A 240 -15.50 -4.59 -0.54
N THR A 241 -15.30 -3.60 0.31
CA THR A 241 -14.21 -3.56 1.29
C THR A 241 -14.29 -4.67 2.34
N LYS A 242 -15.49 -5.19 2.65
CA LYS A 242 -15.66 -6.29 3.62
C LYS A 242 -15.23 -7.63 3.04
N GLU A 243 -15.60 -7.90 1.80
CA GLU A 243 -15.22 -9.13 1.10
C GLU A 243 -13.86 -9.04 0.40
N GLN A 244 -13.28 -7.84 0.34
CA GLN A 244 -12.10 -7.55 -0.47
C GLN A 244 -12.31 -8.01 -1.93
N SER A 245 -13.46 -7.67 -2.50
CA SER A 245 -13.85 -8.13 -3.84
C SER A 245 -14.41 -7.01 -4.71
N LEU A 246 -14.19 -7.10 -6.02
CA LEU A 246 -14.75 -6.20 -7.03
C LEU A 246 -15.65 -6.99 -7.98
N ASP A 247 -16.88 -6.52 -8.21
CA ASP A 247 -17.78 -7.09 -9.21
C ASP A 247 -17.35 -6.61 -10.61
N ILE A 248 -16.91 -7.54 -11.46
CA ILE A 248 -16.37 -7.24 -12.79
C ILE A 248 -17.42 -7.26 -13.90
N ARG A 249 -18.64 -7.75 -13.64
CA ARG A 249 -19.71 -7.87 -14.67
C ARG A 249 -20.22 -6.55 -15.21
N ASN A 250 -20.28 -5.53 -14.34
CA ASN A 250 -20.92 -4.25 -14.62
C ASN A 250 -19.90 -3.11 -14.70
N VAL A 251 -18.67 -3.41 -15.02
CA VAL A 251 -17.64 -2.39 -15.19
C VAL A 251 -17.74 -1.80 -16.59
N GLU A 252 -18.26 -0.57 -16.65
CA GLU A 252 -18.39 0.18 -17.90
C GLU A 252 -17.18 1.08 -18.18
N GLU A 253 -16.29 1.25 -17.17
CA GLU A 253 -15.13 2.14 -17.25
C GLU A 253 -13.80 1.35 -17.23
N PRO A 254 -13.38 0.73 -18.34
CA PRO A 254 -12.17 -0.12 -18.38
C PRO A 254 -10.89 0.64 -18.02
N TYR A 255 -10.82 1.93 -18.33
CA TYR A 255 -9.67 2.76 -17.98
C TYR A 255 -9.57 2.97 -16.45
N LEU A 256 -10.67 3.26 -15.77
CA LEU A 256 -10.67 3.43 -14.31
C LEU A 256 -10.41 2.11 -13.60
N PHE A 257 -10.92 1.01 -14.11
CA PHE A 257 -10.61 -0.33 -13.61
C PHE A 257 -9.12 -0.64 -13.75
N LYS A 258 -8.52 -0.41 -14.95
CA LYS A 258 -7.08 -0.56 -15.16
C LYS A 258 -6.29 0.29 -14.16
N ARG A 259 -6.71 1.53 -13.96
CA ARG A 259 -6.07 2.45 -13.03
C ARG A 259 -6.11 1.92 -11.60
N TRP A 260 -7.29 1.50 -11.16
CA TRP A 260 -7.48 0.90 -9.85
C TRP A 260 -6.60 -0.34 -9.64
N LEU A 261 -6.49 -1.23 -10.63
CA LEU A 261 -5.61 -2.39 -10.57
C LEU A 261 -4.14 -1.99 -10.39
N LEU A 262 -3.66 -1.02 -11.18
CA LEU A 262 -2.28 -0.52 -11.10
C LEU A 262 -1.98 0.10 -9.71
N ASP A 263 -2.92 0.84 -9.15
CA ASP A 263 -2.79 1.45 -7.83
C ASP A 263 -2.81 0.38 -6.69
N HIS A 264 -3.36 -0.81 -6.95
CA HIS A 264 -3.30 -1.99 -6.06
C HIS A 264 -2.07 -2.88 -6.31
N GLY A 265 -1.13 -2.48 -7.16
CA GLY A 265 0.14 -3.17 -7.37
C GLY A 265 0.12 -4.26 -8.45
N PHE A 266 -0.92 -4.32 -9.29
CA PHE A 266 -0.91 -5.14 -10.49
C PHE A 266 0.04 -4.55 -11.53
N THR A 267 0.70 -5.40 -12.30
CA THR A 267 1.49 -4.96 -13.45
C THR A 267 0.57 -4.54 -14.61
N PRO A 268 1.04 -3.67 -15.54
CA PRO A 268 0.27 -3.29 -16.72
C PRO A 268 -0.25 -4.50 -17.52
N THR A 269 0.57 -5.53 -17.68
CA THR A 269 0.19 -6.77 -18.38
C THR A 269 -0.92 -7.51 -17.65
N GLN A 270 -0.81 -7.69 -16.33
CA GLN A 270 -1.85 -8.33 -15.53
C GLN A 270 -3.19 -7.57 -15.60
N ALA A 271 -3.13 -6.24 -15.57
CA ALA A 271 -4.32 -5.41 -15.68
C ALA A 271 -4.99 -5.54 -17.07
N GLU A 272 -4.19 -5.61 -18.14
CA GLU A 272 -4.68 -5.84 -19.51
C GLU A 272 -5.27 -7.24 -19.68
N ASP A 273 -4.62 -8.28 -19.17
CA ASP A 273 -5.13 -9.65 -19.19
C ASP A 273 -6.46 -9.77 -18.46
N LEU A 274 -6.61 -9.11 -17.30
CA LEU A 274 -7.88 -9.06 -16.58
C LEU A 274 -8.99 -8.39 -17.40
N ILE A 275 -8.71 -7.24 -17.99
CA ILE A 275 -9.68 -6.49 -18.80
C ILE A 275 -10.09 -7.30 -20.03
N ASN A 276 -9.16 -7.98 -20.70
CA ASN A 276 -9.45 -8.77 -21.89
C ASN A 276 -10.21 -10.08 -21.58
N SER A 277 -10.17 -10.55 -20.33
CA SER A 277 -10.80 -11.82 -19.91
C SER A 277 -12.13 -11.66 -19.20
N TRP A 278 -12.57 -10.44 -18.89
CA TRP A 278 -13.76 -10.23 -18.06
C TRP A 278 -15.09 -10.67 -18.71
N ASP A 279 -15.19 -10.67 -20.05
CA ASP A 279 -16.38 -11.16 -20.77
C ASP A 279 -16.51 -12.69 -20.76
N ASN A 280 -15.45 -13.40 -20.41
CA ASN A 280 -15.45 -14.85 -20.28
C ASN A 280 -14.53 -15.27 -19.10
N PRO A 281 -14.95 -15.00 -17.86
CA PRO A 281 -14.10 -15.19 -16.70
C PRO A 281 -13.88 -16.68 -16.45
N LYS A 282 -12.71 -17.17 -16.85
CA LYS A 282 -12.14 -18.40 -16.29
C LYS A 282 -11.61 -18.06 -14.90
N THR A 283 -11.54 -19.05 -14.02
CA THR A 283 -10.81 -18.88 -12.77
C THR A 283 -9.35 -18.57 -13.13
N ILE A 284 -8.91 -17.33 -12.85
CA ILE A 284 -7.57 -16.85 -13.13
C ILE A 284 -7.01 -16.37 -11.81
N THR A 285 -5.75 -16.72 -11.54
CA THR A 285 -5.04 -16.36 -10.33
C THR A 285 -3.83 -15.50 -10.67
N PHE A 286 -3.58 -14.48 -9.85
CA PHE A 286 -2.46 -13.55 -10.00
C PHE A 286 -1.75 -13.38 -8.67
N THR A 287 -0.44 -13.19 -8.70
CA THR A 287 0.31 -12.61 -7.58
C THR A 287 0.54 -11.13 -7.86
N PHE A 288 0.26 -10.27 -6.89
CA PHE A 288 0.51 -8.82 -7.02
C PHE A 288 1.12 -8.28 -5.73
N GLY A 289 2.18 -7.50 -5.81
CA GLY A 289 2.89 -7.00 -4.64
C GLY A 289 3.20 -8.13 -3.64
N SER A 290 2.65 -8.05 -2.43
CA SER A 290 2.70 -9.12 -1.41
C SER A 290 1.43 -9.97 -1.35
N GLY A 291 0.46 -9.74 -2.25
CA GLY A 291 -0.85 -10.35 -2.22
C GLY A 291 -1.09 -11.36 -3.33
N TYR A 292 -2.27 -11.94 -3.26
CA TYR A 292 -2.79 -12.91 -4.21
C TYR A 292 -4.17 -12.45 -4.68
N ALA A 293 -4.49 -12.59 -5.94
CA ALA A 293 -5.80 -12.26 -6.49
C ALA A 293 -6.40 -13.44 -7.25
N GLU A 294 -7.69 -13.63 -7.11
CA GLU A 294 -8.46 -14.68 -7.79
C GLU A 294 -9.68 -14.08 -8.49
N VAL A 295 -9.79 -14.29 -9.79
CA VAL A 295 -11.06 -14.11 -10.49
C VAL A 295 -11.86 -15.40 -10.34
N TYR A 296 -13.00 -15.28 -9.68
CA TYR A 296 -13.93 -16.39 -9.52
C TYR A 296 -15.36 -15.96 -9.81
N ARG A 297 -16.00 -16.62 -10.78
CA ARG A 297 -17.26 -16.16 -11.39
C ARG A 297 -17.10 -14.74 -11.90
N ASP A 298 -17.92 -13.82 -11.43
CA ASP A 298 -17.95 -12.43 -11.90
C ASP A 298 -17.31 -11.46 -10.88
N LYS A 299 -16.44 -11.97 -10.01
CA LYS A 299 -15.75 -11.18 -8.98
C LYS A 299 -14.25 -11.39 -9.03
N LEU A 300 -13.53 -10.30 -8.87
CA LEU A 300 -12.11 -10.28 -8.53
C LEU A 300 -11.97 -10.19 -7.01
N TYR A 301 -11.37 -11.18 -6.38
CA TYR A 301 -11.04 -11.19 -4.95
C TYR A 301 -9.59 -10.81 -4.75
N LEU A 302 -9.32 -9.86 -3.84
CA LEU A 302 -7.98 -9.50 -3.39
C LEU A 302 -7.70 -10.16 -2.05
N ILE A 303 -6.65 -10.98 -1.99
CA ILE A 303 -6.23 -11.69 -0.78
C ILE A 303 -4.91 -11.08 -0.32
N THR A 304 -5.02 -9.99 0.44
CA THR A 304 -3.88 -9.27 1.02
C THR A 304 -3.42 -9.87 2.35
N GLU A 305 -4.34 -10.54 3.05
CA GLU A 305 -4.07 -11.26 4.29
C GLU A 305 -4.42 -12.74 4.08
N PRO A 306 -3.41 -13.61 3.97
CA PRO A 306 -3.67 -15.05 3.83
C PRO A 306 -4.40 -15.58 5.06
N VAL A 307 -5.33 -16.51 4.82
CA VAL A 307 -6.02 -17.18 5.92
C VAL A 307 -5.04 -18.11 6.63
N GLU A 308 -4.95 -17.99 7.94
CA GLU A 308 -4.09 -18.85 8.75
C GLU A 308 -4.63 -20.28 8.78
N GLU A 309 -3.74 -21.25 8.65
CA GLU A 309 -4.07 -22.66 8.85
C GLU A 309 -4.38 -22.93 10.33
N TYR A 310 -5.34 -23.81 10.58
CA TYR A 310 -5.70 -24.22 11.93
C TYR A 310 -5.67 -25.74 12.09
N PRO A 311 -5.27 -26.23 13.29
CA PRO A 311 -5.21 -27.65 13.56
C PRO A 311 -6.61 -28.27 13.64
N THR A 312 -6.66 -29.60 13.64
CA THR A 312 -7.87 -30.34 14.01
C THR A 312 -8.10 -30.22 15.52
N GLU A 313 -9.25 -29.69 15.89
CA GLU A 313 -9.61 -29.47 17.31
C GLU A 313 -10.94 -30.08 17.64
N GLN A 314 -11.07 -30.60 18.87
CA GLN A 314 -12.36 -31.12 19.37
C GLN A 314 -13.34 -29.96 19.58
N LEU A 315 -14.55 -30.10 19.05
CA LEU A 315 -15.65 -29.16 19.29
C LEU A 315 -16.32 -29.49 20.62
N SER A 316 -15.79 -28.92 21.72
CA SER A 316 -16.40 -29.07 23.05
C SER A 316 -17.68 -28.23 23.17
N ASP A 317 -17.53 -26.91 23.38
CA ASP A 317 -18.66 -25.98 23.44
C ASP A 317 -18.59 -24.98 22.29
N ARG A 318 -17.42 -24.35 22.08
CA ARG A 318 -17.19 -23.30 21.08
C ARG A 318 -15.78 -23.43 20.49
N TRP A 319 -15.71 -23.32 19.18
CA TRP A 319 -14.47 -23.14 18.41
C TRP A 319 -14.43 -21.74 17.83
N ASN A 320 -13.25 -21.10 17.77
CA ASN A 320 -13.05 -19.76 17.26
C ASN A 320 -11.84 -19.66 16.32
N HIS A 321 -12.00 -18.93 15.22
CA HIS A 321 -10.89 -18.54 14.34
C HIS A 321 -11.03 -17.06 13.95
N PRO A 322 -9.96 -16.22 14.04
CA PRO A 322 -10.07 -14.76 13.87
C PRO A 322 -10.55 -14.35 12.48
N GLN A 323 -10.18 -15.10 11.44
CA GLN A 323 -10.54 -14.78 10.06
C GLN A 323 -11.80 -15.50 9.54
N ILE A 324 -12.24 -16.58 10.20
CA ILE A 324 -13.41 -17.38 9.79
C ILE A 324 -14.62 -17.01 10.64
N GLY A 325 -14.49 -17.09 11.95
CA GLY A 325 -15.58 -16.87 12.89
C GLY A 325 -15.67 -17.96 13.96
N ALA A 326 -16.83 -18.05 14.61
CA ALA A 326 -17.08 -19.00 15.69
C ALA A 326 -18.10 -20.06 15.31
N ILE A 327 -17.85 -21.29 15.75
CA ILE A 327 -18.77 -22.44 15.67
C ILE A 327 -19.11 -22.88 17.10
N GLN A 328 -20.39 -23.07 17.43
CA GLN A 328 -20.79 -23.52 18.75
C GLN A 328 -21.98 -24.46 18.72
N TRP A 329 -22.02 -25.40 19.71
CA TRP A 329 -23.15 -26.26 19.95
C TRP A 329 -24.33 -25.51 20.60
N ASN A 330 -25.55 -26.05 20.41
CA ASN A 330 -26.77 -25.63 21.11
C ASN A 330 -27.09 -24.13 21.01
N SER A 331 -26.65 -23.45 19.92
CA SER A 331 -26.92 -22.05 19.73
C SER A 331 -28.42 -21.76 19.62
N VAL A 332 -28.94 -21.04 20.60
CA VAL A 332 -30.33 -20.52 20.58
C VAL A 332 -30.25 -19.14 19.85
N GLY A 333 -30.75 -19.06 18.62
CA GLY A 333 -30.84 -17.79 17.87
C GLY A 333 -30.38 -17.88 16.44
N SER A 334 -29.10 -17.94 16.16
CA SER A 334 -28.58 -18.05 14.80
C SER A 334 -28.10 -19.47 14.47
N VAL A 335 -29.02 -20.44 14.49
CA VAL A 335 -28.71 -21.82 14.09
C VAL A 335 -28.40 -21.85 12.60
N ALA A 336 -27.15 -22.14 12.24
CA ALA A 336 -26.74 -22.31 10.86
C ALA A 336 -27.15 -23.68 10.32
N LEU A 337 -26.96 -24.74 11.12
CA LEU A 337 -27.17 -26.13 10.75
C LEU A 337 -27.81 -26.91 11.90
N ARG A 338 -28.48 -28.06 11.59
CA ARG A 338 -29.01 -29.00 12.59
C ARG A 338 -28.54 -30.41 12.26
N LEU A 339 -28.00 -31.11 13.29
CA LEU A 339 -27.54 -32.46 13.23
C LEU A 339 -28.41 -33.35 14.11
N HIS A 340 -28.33 -34.69 13.94
CA HIS A 340 -28.90 -35.64 14.85
C HIS A 340 -28.18 -35.59 16.20
N THR A 341 -28.93 -35.67 17.33
CA THR A 341 -28.39 -35.62 18.71
C THR A 341 -27.28 -36.63 18.96
N LYS A 342 -27.36 -37.84 18.36
CA LYS A 342 -26.30 -38.85 18.43
C LYS A 342 -24.92 -38.37 18.01
N CYS A 343 -24.82 -37.33 17.17
CA CYS A 343 -23.54 -36.75 16.81
C CYS A 343 -22.88 -36.04 18.01
N ALA A 344 -23.67 -35.43 18.91
CA ALA A 344 -23.14 -34.79 20.12
C ALA A 344 -22.71 -35.75 21.22
N GLU A 345 -23.13 -37.02 21.15
CA GLU A 345 -22.72 -38.08 22.06
C GLU A 345 -21.37 -38.69 21.68
N ARG A 346 -20.80 -38.27 20.53
CA ARG A 346 -19.54 -38.75 19.99
C ARG A 346 -18.51 -37.62 19.96
N GLU A 347 -17.26 -37.98 19.72
CA GLU A 347 -16.21 -37.01 19.52
C GLU A 347 -16.37 -36.36 18.12
N VAL A 348 -16.68 -35.07 18.12
CA VAL A 348 -16.75 -34.24 16.90
C VAL A 348 -15.58 -33.29 16.89
N VAL A 349 -14.86 -33.27 15.78
CA VAL A 349 -13.75 -32.35 15.58
C VAL A 349 -14.06 -31.31 14.48
N VAL A 350 -13.50 -30.11 14.65
CA VAL A 350 -13.46 -29.09 13.63
C VAL A 350 -12.08 -29.14 12.96
N ARG A 351 -12.06 -29.18 11.64
CA ARG A 351 -10.82 -29.17 10.87
C ARG A 351 -10.99 -28.45 9.53
N MET A 352 -9.86 -28.20 8.89
CA MET A 352 -9.82 -27.71 7.50
C MET A 352 -10.40 -28.74 6.52
N GLY A 353 -11.02 -28.22 5.45
CA GLY A 353 -11.44 -29.04 4.31
C GLY A 353 -10.25 -29.61 3.54
N ARG A 354 -10.32 -30.87 3.14
CA ARG A 354 -9.29 -31.54 2.32
C ARG A 354 -9.80 -31.78 0.91
N LYS A 355 -8.91 -31.82 -0.07
CA LYS A 355 -9.26 -32.03 -1.47
C LYS A 355 -9.89 -33.43 -1.71
N GLU A 356 -9.49 -34.38 -0.89
CA GLU A 356 -9.94 -35.78 -0.92
C GLU A 356 -11.31 -35.96 -0.24
N ASP A 357 -11.74 -35.01 0.58
CA ASP A 357 -12.98 -35.10 1.33
C ASP A 357 -14.17 -35.31 0.41
N ARG A 358 -14.98 -36.23 0.82
CA ARG A 358 -16.28 -36.54 0.19
C ARG A 358 -17.35 -36.60 1.27
N PHE A 359 -18.52 -36.08 0.94
CA PHE A 359 -19.69 -36.17 1.82
C PHE A 359 -20.95 -36.32 0.98
N THR A 360 -22.02 -36.76 1.58
CA THR A 360 -23.33 -36.89 0.96
C THR A 360 -24.19 -35.70 1.38
N PRO A 361 -24.38 -34.63 0.54
CA PRO A 361 -25.25 -33.53 0.91
C PRO A 361 -26.68 -33.96 1.22
N PHE A 362 -27.36 -33.18 2.08
CA PHE A 362 -28.72 -33.42 2.44
C PHE A 362 -29.65 -33.57 1.22
N GLY A 363 -30.52 -34.58 1.22
CA GLY A 363 -31.44 -34.86 0.09
C GLY A 363 -30.84 -35.68 -1.07
N MET A 364 -29.58 -36.00 -1.03
CA MET A 364 -28.93 -36.87 -2.02
C MET A 364 -29.25 -38.33 -1.70
N LYS A 365 -29.93 -39.04 -2.59
CA LYS A 365 -30.43 -40.42 -2.35
C LYS A 365 -29.32 -41.47 -2.37
N SER A 366 -28.24 -41.22 -3.15
CA SER A 366 -27.11 -42.15 -3.25
C SER A 366 -25.87 -41.41 -3.76
N GLY A 367 -24.67 -41.92 -3.41
CA GLY A 367 -23.38 -41.39 -3.82
C GLY A 367 -22.86 -40.28 -2.90
N SER A 368 -21.73 -39.71 -3.25
CA SER A 368 -21.08 -38.64 -2.51
C SER A 368 -20.52 -37.59 -3.47
N LYS A 369 -20.38 -36.34 -3.00
CA LYS A 369 -19.72 -35.25 -3.73
C LYS A 369 -18.33 -34.96 -3.15
N SER A 370 -17.39 -34.57 -4.01
CA SER A 370 -16.15 -33.94 -3.56
C SER A 370 -16.47 -32.64 -2.86
N LEU A 371 -15.86 -32.40 -1.69
CA LEU A 371 -16.05 -31.21 -0.89
C LEU A 371 -15.73 -29.93 -1.69
N PHE A 372 -14.59 -29.87 -2.35
CA PHE A 372 -14.17 -28.67 -3.09
C PHE A 372 -15.07 -28.36 -4.28
N ARG A 373 -15.57 -29.40 -4.98
CA ARG A 373 -16.59 -29.21 -6.02
C ARG A 373 -17.88 -28.63 -5.44
N TYR A 374 -18.34 -29.16 -4.33
CA TYR A 374 -19.55 -28.69 -3.64
C TYR A 374 -19.40 -27.22 -3.21
N LEU A 375 -18.27 -26.85 -2.59
CA LEU A 375 -17.99 -25.48 -2.19
C LEU A 375 -17.94 -24.52 -3.39
N GLY A 376 -17.38 -24.94 -4.50
CA GLY A 376 -17.43 -24.21 -5.76
C GLY A 376 -18.85 -24.00 -6.28
N GLU A 377 -19.72 -25.03 -6.22
CA GLU A 377 -21.15 -24.91 -6.58
C GLU A 377 -21.87 -23.88 -5.69
N LYS A 378 -21.49 -23.78 -4.39
CA LYS A 378 -22.00 -22.78 -3.45
C LYS A 378 -21.45 -21.37 -3.69
N GLY A 379 -20.43 -21.22 -4.52
CA GLY A 379 -19.85 -19.90 -4.86
C GLY A 379 -18.61 -19.53 -4.07
N LEU A 380 -18.00 -20.49 -3.31
CA LEU A 380 -16.78 -20.19 -2.59
C LEU A 380 -15.57 -20.20 -3.53
N PRO A 381 -14.77 -19.10 -3.59
CA PRO A 381 -13.55 -19.04 -4.38
C PRO A 381 -12.58 -20.18 -4.06
N GLU A 382 -11.73 -20.54 -5.03
CA GLU A 382 -10.87 -21.73 -4.90
C GLU A 382 -9.88 -21.60 -3.75
N TYR A 383 -9.30 -20.43 -3.58
CA TYR A 383 -8.38 -20.10 -2.51
C TYR A 383 -8.96 -20.42 -1.12
N TYR A 384 -10.24 -20.11 -0.88
CA TYR A 384 -10.87 -20.25 0.44
C TYR A 384 -11.39 -21.65 0.74
N ARG A 385 -11.47 -22.55 -0.25
CA ARG A 385 -12.06 -23.89 -0.06
C ARG A 385 -11.35 -24.74 0.97
N PRO A 386 -10.00 -24.77 1.05
CA PRO A 386 -9.30 -25.52 2.10
C PRO A 386 -9.62 -25.02 3.51
N PHE A 387 -9.81 -23.73 3.68
CA PHE A 387 -10.06 -23.10 4.98
C PHE A 387 -11.52 -23.18 5.44
N CYS A 388 -12.43 -23.70 4.61
CA CYS A 388 -13.82 -23.90 4.99
C CYS A 388 -13.91 -24.95 6.08
N PRO A 389 -14.49 -24.64 7.28
CA PRO A 389 -14.54 -25.59 8.37
C PRO A 389 -15.45 -26.77 8.05
N VAL A 390 -14.98 -27.96 8.34
CA VAL A 390 -15.79 -29.19 8.32
C VAL A 390 -15.88 -29.77 9.74
N LEU A 391 -17.03 -30.33 10.04
CA LEU A 391 -17.21 -31.15 11.25
C LEU A 391 -17.04 -32.61 10.83
N GLU A 392 -16.14 -33.29 11.50
CA GLU A 392 -15.87 -34.71 11.31
C GLU A 392 -16.21 -35.50 12.57
N CYS A 393 -16.81 -36.65 12.38
CA CYS A 393 -17.12 -37.62 13.43
C CYS A 393 -16.77 -39.04 12.93
N ASP A 394 -15.98 -39.77 13.67
CA ASP A 394 -15.53 -41.13 13.33
C ASP A 394 -14.91 -41.22 11.91
N GLY A 395 -14.18 -40.21 11.47
CA GLY A 395 -13.55 -40.15 10.15
C GLY A 395 -14.47 -39.74 8.98
N GLU A 396 -15.75 -39.45 9.27
CA GLU A 396 -16.70 -39.00 8.26
C GLU A 396 -17.04 -37.52 8.38
N VAL A 397 -17.14 -36.79 7.27
CA VAL A 397 -17.62 -35.41 7.24
C VAL A 397 -19.11 -35.37 7.47
N ILE A 398 -19.53 -34.90 8.67
CA ILE A 398 -20.93 -34.80 9.08
C ILE A 398 -21.55 -33.43 8.74
N ALA A 399 -20.74 -32.37 8.61
CA ALA A 399 -21.22 -31.05 8.19
C ALA A 399 -20.10 -30.24 7.54
N VAL A 400 -20.50 -29.33 6.66
CA VAL A 400 -19.66 -28.30 6.03
C VAL A 400 -20.19 -26.94 6.48
N VAL A 401 -19.50 -26.31 7.41
CA VAL A 401 -20.00 -25.07 8.06
C VAL A 401 -19.64 -23.84 7.24
N PRO A 402 -20.57 -22.95 6.99
CA PRO A 402 -21.99 -22.93 7.45
C PRO A 402 -23.01 -23.44 6.40
N PHE A 403 -22.61 -24.26 5.44
CA PHE A 403 -23.38 -24.53 4.23
C PHE A 403 -24.39 -25.69 4.34
N GLU A 404 -23.96 -26.86 4.80
CA GLU A 404 -24.77 -28.06 4.65
C GLU A 404 -24.41 -29.15 5.66
N VAL A 405 -25.39 -29.99 5.97
CA VAL A 405 -25.25 -31.22 6.79
C VAL A 405 -25.16 -32.45 5.90
N SER A 406 -24.36 -33.41 6.25
CA SER A 406 -24.34 -34.72 5.60
C SER A 406 -25.64 -35.48 5.82
N GLN A 407 -26.09 -36.23 4.80
CA GLN A 407 -27.25 -37.12 4.89
C GLN A 407 -27.14 -38.10 6.04
N HIS A 408 -25.93 -38.55 6.38
CA HIS A 408 -25.65 -39.50 7.46
C HIS A 408 -25.85 -38.88 8.87
N ALA A 409 -25.73 -37.56 8.99
CA ALA A 409 -25.95 -36.85 10.23
C ALA A 409 -27.37 -36.25 10.35
N ARG A 410 -28.31 -36.65 9.49
CA ARG A 410 -29.65 -36.14 9.43
C ARG A 410 -30.48 -36.53 10.65
N TYR A 411 -31.23 -35.57 11.22
CA TYR A 411 -32.25 -35.76 12.21
C TYR A 411 -33.61 -36.11 11.54
N GLN A 412 -34.48 -36.82 12.29
CA GLN A 412 -35.83 -37.16 11.81
C GLN A 412 -36.90 -36.21 12.35
N SER A 413 -36.69 -35.67 13.54
CA SER A 413 -37.59 -34.71 14.19
C SER A 413 -36.78 -33.63 14.89
N LEU A 414 -37.42 -32.48 15.22
CA LEU A 414 -36.76 -31.42 15.96
C LEU A 414 -36.32 -31.88 17.37
N SER A 415 -37.03 -32.82 17.98
CA SER A 415 -36.67 -33.42 19.28
C SER A 415 -35.35 -34.19 19.21
N ASP A 416 -34.99 -34.74 18.04
CA ASP A 416 -33.78 -35.53 17.83
C ASP A 416 -32.66 -34.70 17.21
N SER A 417 -32.77 -33.35 17.24
CA SER A 417 -31.82 -32.46 16.61
C SER A 417 -31.08 -31.61 17.61
N ILE A 418 -29.80 -31.37 17.30
CA ILE A 418 -28.94 -30.41 17.97
C ILE A 418 -28.54 -29.32 17.00
N GLY A 419 -28.59 -28.06 17.44
CA GLY A 419 -28.24 -26.91 16.64
C GLY A 419 -26.74 -26.62 16.62
N ILE A 420 -26.23 -26.17 15.49
CA ILE A 420 -24.89 -25.58 15.35
C ILE A 420 -25.07 -24.12 14.94
N GLY A 421 -24.56 -23.22 15.78
CA GLY A 421 -24.45 -21.81 15.47
C GLY A 421 -23.17 -21.51 14.71
N PHE A 422 -23.23 -20.54 13.83
CA PHE A 422 -22.07 -19.97 13.16
C PHE A 422 -22.13 -18.44 13.21
N GLU A 423 -21.10 -17.83 13.78
CA GLU A 423 -20.92 -16.38 13.86
C GLU A 423 -19.72 -16.00 12.99
N PRO A 424 -19.92 -15.54 11.75
CA PRO A 424 -18.82 -15.19 10.86
C PRO A 424 -18.01 -14.01 11.42
N SER A 425 -16.69 -14.05 11.26
CA SER A 425 -15.79 -12.95 11.64
C SER A 425 -16.04 -11.67 10.79
N GLY A 426 -15.38 -10.57 11.17
CA GLY A 426 -15.34 -9.34 10.37
C GLY A 426 -14.33 -9.37 9.24
N ALA A 427 -13.41 -10.35 9.20
CA ALA A 427 -12.42 -10.50 8.15
C ALA A 427 -13.05 -10.89 6.80
N ALA A 428 -12.30 -10.71 5.71
CA ALA A 428 -12.79 -10.94 4.34
C ALA A 428 -13.41 -12.33 4.14
N PHE A 429 -12.76 -13.37 4.62
CA PHE A 429 -13.31 -14.73 4.50
C PHE A 429 -14.61 -14.92 5.29
N GLY A 430 -14.69 -14.42 6.53
CA GLY A 430 -15.94 -14.44 7.30
C GLY A 430 -17.07 -13.65 6.61
N ALA A 431 -16.76 -12.52 6.00
CA ALA A 431 -17.72 -11.73 5.23
C ALA A 431 -18.24 -12.48 3.99
N ILE A 432 -17.36 -13.17 3.27
CA ILE A 432 -17.73 -14.02 2.12
C ILE A 432 -18.66 -15.14 2.57
N LEU A 433 -18.34 -15.86 3.64
CA LEU A 433 -19.18 -16.93 4.18
C LEU A 433 -20.57 -16.41 4.61
N ARG A 434 -20.63 -15.23 5.24
CA ARG A 434 -21.90 -14.58 5.61
C ARG A 434 -22.77 -14.30 4.39
N ASN A 435 -22.19 -13.73 3.33
CA ASN A 435 -22.92 -13.35 2.13
C ASN A 435 -23.46 -14.59 1.39
N LEU A 436 -22.63 -15.63 1.22
CA LEU A 436 -23.01 -16.88 0.56
C LEU A 436 -24.16 -17.59 1.29
N THR A 437 -24.24 -17.50 2.63
CA THR A 437 -25.29 -18.13 3.42
C THR A 437 -26.58 -17.29 3.52
N SER A 438 -26.48 -15.96 3.45
CA SER A 438 -27.63 -15.06 3.42
C SER A 438 -28.51 -15.28 2.19
N ASN A 439 -27.89 -15.51 1.03
CA ASN A 439 -28.58 -15.78 -0.22
C ASN A 439 -29.32 -17.13 -0.25
N VAL A 440 -28.92 -18.10 0.59
CA VAL A 440 -29.60 -19.41 0.70
C VAL A 440 -30.89 -19.32 1.52
N ARG A 441 -30.99 -18.36 2.46
CA ARG A 441 -32.19 -18.16 3.31
C ARG A 441 -33.34 -17.42 2.60
N GLY A 442 -33.06 -16.66 1.54
CA GLY A 442 -34.08 -15.95 0.75
C GLY A 442 -34.86 -16.81 -0.24
N ASN A 443 -34.47 -18.07 -0.44
CA ASN A 443 -35.09 -19.02 -1.39
C ASN A 443 -35.67 -20.28 -0.69
N ARG A 444 -36.00 -20.22 0.61
CA ARG A 444 -36.71 -21.29 1.33
C ARG A 444 -37.99 -20.76 1.99
#